data_4f964c64bbb832904acc798da2c4812f
#
_entry.id   4f964c64bbb832904acc798da2c4812f
#
_cell.length_a   1.000
_cell.length_b   1.000
_cell.length_c   1.000
_cell.angle_alpha   90.00
_cell.angle_beta   90.00
_cell.angle_gamma   90.00
#
_symmetry.space_group_name_H-M   'P 1'
#
loop_
_entity.id
_entity.type
_entity.pdbx_description
1 polymer ?
#
loop_
_entity_poly.entity_id
_entity_poly.type
_entity_poly.pdbx_seq_one_letter_code
_entity_poly.pdbx_strand_id
1 'polypeptide(L)'
;MLNISQFAKECNTTIKTIRHYDNIGLLKADYISKENGYRYYRRLSVIKYNQIVQLKQAGFTLKEIKEIFQDFDISDTLTHIEQKILLLQKQQELCANMKKEYERIMEETKKIMVSVIGDEINITSKEKGDQIAFKVKHDIANECAKLLDRSLNEEQFIAIDFDDLKLLTSGKIANSMGSHYSPSFDISEIDDIEISRDNENSSTMILFFEASPDASPEKICEAIDSFMMSFSEETNVLFSANLEQTEKGLNLQWICFGVER
;
A
#
# COMPACT_ATOMS: atom_id res chain seq x y z
N MET A 1 -21.12 40.07 17.28
CA MET A 1 -21.36 38.76 17.91
C MET A 1 -22.06 37.88 16.91
N LEU A 2 -21.70 36.60 16.84
CA LEU A 2 -22.27 35.59 15.97
C LEU A 2 -23.25 34.74 16.78
N ASN A 3 -24.43 34.45 16.25
CA ASN A 3 -25.26 33.41 16.83
C ASN A 3 -24.64 32.04 16.61
N ILE A 4 -25.10 30.99 17.31
CA ILE A 4 -24.51 29.65 17.26
C ILE A 4 -24.45 29.05 15.85
N SER A 5 -25.45 29.36 14.99
CA SER A 5 -25.47 28.85 13.60
C SER A 5 -24.43 29.57 12.74
N GLN A 6 -24.28 30.87 12.87
CA GLN A 6 -23.26 31.66 12.18
C GLN A 6 -21.85 31.24 12.65
N PHE A 7 -21.68 31.06 13.95
CA PHE A 7 -20.43 30.63 14.55
C PHE A 7 -20.03 29.23 14.06
N ALA A 8 -20.96 28.28 14.04
CA ALA A 8 -20.70 26.93 13.53
C ALA A 8 -20.30 26.94 12.05
N LYS A 9 -20.93 27.79 11.23
CA LYS A 9 -20.58 27.97 9.82
C LYS A 9 -19.19 28.57 9.66
N GLU A 10 -18.83 29.60 10.45
CA GLU A 10 -17.51 30.25 10.39
C GLU A 10 -16.40 29.30 10.85
N CYS A 11 -16.69 28.39 11.79
CA CYS A 11 -15.78 27.34 12.27
C CYS A 11 -15.79 26.07 11.41
N ASN A 12 -16.55 26.01 10.32
CA ASN A 12 -16.75 24.83 9.49
C ASN A 12 -17.10 23.56 10.31
N THR A 13 -18.10 23.69 11.20
CA THR A 13 -18.49 22.63 12.14
C THR A 13 -19.99 22.58 12.36
N THR A 14 -20.46 21.64 13.17
CA THR A 14 -21.88 21.49 13.49
C THR A 14 -22.28 22.26 14.75
N ILE A 15 -23.55 22.73 14.80
CA ILE A 15 -24.12 23.30 16.01
C ILE A 15 -24.03 22.32 17.20
N LYS A 16 -24.16 21.02 16.94
CA LYS A 16 -24.04 19.95 17.94
C LYS A 16 -22.66 19.96 18.60
N THR A 17 -21.60 20.09 17.81
CA THR A 17 -20.23 20.19 18.31
C THR A 17 -20.03 21.41 19.19
N ILE A 18 -20.52 22.58 18.75
CA ILE A 18 -20.39 23.82 19.52
C ILE A 18 -21.15 23.71 20.86
N ARG A 19 -22.38 23.17 20.84
CA ARG A 19 -23.14 22.92 22.08
C ARG A 19 -22.44 21.95 23.02
N HIS A 20 -21.83 20.92 22.47
CA HIS A 20 -21.06 19.96 23.26
C HIS A 20 -19.88 20.64 23.96
N TYR A 21 -19.11 21.47 23.24
CA TYR A 21 -17.96 22.17 23.81
C TYR A 21 -18.39 23.23 24.85
N ASP A 22 -19.54 23.89 24.64
CA ASP A 22 -20.12 24.78 25.64
C ASP A 22 -20.54 24.04 26.92
N ASN A 23 -21.22 22.87 26.78
CA ASN A 23 -21.70 22.08 27.89
C ASN A 23 -20.55 21.51 28.75
N ILE A 24 -19.45 21.07 28.13
CA ILE A 24 -18.27 20.57 28.88
C ILE A 24 -17.37 21.72 29.38
N GLY A 25 -17.72 22.96 29.07
CA GLY A 25 -16.97 24.15 29.50
C GLY A 25 -15.66 24.39 28.76
N LEU A 26 -15.47 23.76 27.60
CA LEU A 26 -14.26 23.90 26.77
C LEU A 26 -14.33 25.18 25.92
N LEU A 27 -15.50 25.51 25.36
CA LEU A 27 -15.75 26.71 24.58
C LEU A 27 -17.09 27.29 25.00
N LYS A 28 -17.10 28.10 26.05
CA LYS A 28 -18.32 28.73 26.57
C LYS A 28 -18.82 29.85 25.64
N ALA A 29 -20.15 29.99 25.57
CA ALA A 29 -20.75 31.15 24.90
C ALA A 29 -20.32 32.46 25.61
N ASP A 30 -19.96 33.46 24.82
CA ASP A 30 -19.58 34.79 25.35
C ASP A 30 -20.79 35.54 25.93
N TYR A 31 -22.00 35.26 25.40
CA TYR A 31 -23.25 35.84 25.88
C TYR A 31 -24.40 34.86 25.64
N ILE A 32 -25.28 34.74 26.63
CA ILE A 32 -26.54 34.01 26.52
C ILE A 32 -27.67 35.03 26.76
N SER A 33 -28.56 35.17 25.76
CA SER A 33 -29.69 36.08 25.85
C SER A 33 -30.65 35.66 26.96
N LYS A 34 -30.98 36.58 27.85
CA LYS A 34 -31.94 36.35 28.93
C LYS A 34 -33.37 36.20 28.44
N GLU A 35 -33.68 36.74 27.25
CA GLU A 35 -35.04 36.74 26.68
C GLU A 35 -35.41 35.42 26.02
N ASN A 36 -34.45 34.77 25.34
CA ASN A 36 -34.72 33.63 24.50
C ASN A 36 -33.71 32.45 24.67
N GLY A 37 -32.71 32.61 25.55
CA GLY A 37 -31.70 31.57 25.81
C GLY A 37 -30.70 31.34 24.66
N TYR A 38 -30.71 32.21 23.63
CA TYR A 38 -29.79 32.04 22.50
C TYR A 38 -28.35 32.35 22.89
N ARG A 39 -27.42 31.51 22.35
CA ARG A 39 -25.97 31.59 22.55
C ARG A 39 -25.32 32.46 21.49
N TYR A 40 -24.46 33.35 21.92
CA TYR A 40 -23.68 34.24 21.04
C TYR A 40 -22.20 34.13 21.35
N TYR A 41 -21.39 34.19 20.29
CA TYR A 41 -19.93 34.03 20.31
C TYR A 41 -19.27 35.26 19.67
N ARG A 42 -18.11 35.67 20.18
CA ARG A 42 -17.26 36.70 19.56
C ARG A 42 -16.38 36.07 18.49
N ARG A 43 -15.85 36.90 17.58
CA ARG A 43 -14.88 36.41 16.58
C ARG A 43 -13.60 35.83 17.21
N LEU A 44 -13.19 36.34 18.38
CA LEU A 44 -12.06 35.76 19.15
C LEU A 44 -12.30 34.29 19.55
N SER A 45 -13.53 33.90 19.77
CA SER A 45 -13.90 32.52 20.09
C SER A 45 -13.69 31.57 18.91
N VAL A 46 -13.60 32.07 17.65
CA VAL A 46 -13.19 31.30 16.47
C VAL A 46 -11.72 30.87 16.60
N ILE A 47 -10.86 31.77 17.08
CA ILE A 47 -9.44 31.45 17.30
C ILE A 47 -9.31 30.31 18.32
N LYS A 48 -10.05 30.42 19.44
CA LYS A 48 -10.06 29.37 20.47
C LYS A 48 -10.59 28.05 19.92
N TYR A 49 -11.63 28.05 19.09
CA TYR A 49 -12.14 26.87 18.44
C TYR A 49 -11.07 26.23 17.54
N ASN A 50 -10.36 27.02 16.74
CA ASN A 50 -9.30 26.52 15.86
C ASN A 50 -8.13 25.89 16.66
N GLN A 51 -7.76 26.49 17.80
CA GLN A 51 -6.77 25.91 18.72
C GLN A 51 -7.25 24.54 19.26
N ILE A 52 -8.51 24.41 19.65
CA ILE A 52 -9.10 23.13 20.06
C ILE A 52 -8.97 22.08 18.95
N VAL A 53 -9.28 22.46 17.70
CA VAL A 53 -9.18 21.56 16.55
C VAL A 53 -7.73 21.11 16.32
N GLN A 54 -6.77 22.04 16.36
CA GLN A 54 -5.34 21.73 16.20
C GLN A 54 -4.84 20.78 17.29
N LEU A 55 -5.17 21.02 18.54
CA LEU A 55 -4.79 20.14 19.66
C LEU A 55 -5.44 18.75 19.52
N LYS A 56 -6.70 18.68 19.09
CA LYS A 56 -7.36 17.40 18.79
C LYS A 56 -6.64 16.62 17.68
N GLN A 57 -6.27 17.30 16.60
CA GLN A 57 -5.50 16.68 15.50
C GLN A 57 -4.14 16.18 15.96
N ALA A 58 -3.50 16.87 16.92
CA ALA A 58 -2.27 16.41 17.58
C ALA A 58 -2.50 15.27 18.59
N GLY A 59 -3.73 14.76 18.72
CA GLY A 59 -4.05 13.60 19.57
C GLY A 59 -4.26 13.95 21.05
N PHE A 60 -4.54 15.20 21.39
CA PHE A 60 -4.98 15.55 22.74
C PHE A 60 -6.45 15.21 22.96
N THR A 61 -6.78 14.69 24.13
CA THR A 61 -8.16 14.48 24.57
C THR A 61 -8.83 15.80 24.93
N LEU A 62 -10.17 15.86 24.91
CA LEU A 62 -10.89 17.07 25.30
C LEU A 62 -10.61 17.48 26.77
N LYS A 63 -10.26 16.51 27.62
CA LYS A 63 -9.88 16.74 29.00
C LYS A 63 -8.53 17.47 29.09
N GLU A 64 -7.52 16.97 28.42
CA GLU A 64 -6.17 17.59 28.33
C GLU A 64 -6.27 19.01 27.73
N ILE A 65 -7.05 19.20 26.66
CA ILE A 65 -7.26 20.50 26.04
C ILE A 65 -7.92 21.48 27.02
N LYS A 66 -8.86 21.00 27.84
CA LYS A 66 -9.52 21.83 28.84
C LYS A 66 -8.55 22.25 29.95
N GLU A 67 -7.70 21.36 30.40
CA GLU A 67 -6.63 21.65 31.36
C GLU A 67 -5.67 22.71 30.82
N ILE A 68 -5.17 22.54 29.58
CA ILE A 68 -4.33 23.53 28.88
C ILE A 68 -4.96 24.92 28.83
N PHE A 69 -6.29 25.01 28.65
CA PHE A 69 -6.97 26.32 28.61
C PHE A 69 -7.36 26.88 29.98
N GLN A 70 -7.33 26.09 31.02
CA GLN A 70 -7.62 26.55 32.40
C GLN A 70 -6.39 27.14 33.11
N ASP A 71 -5.24 26.58 32.86
CA ASP A 71 -3.98 26.95 33.53
C ASP A 71 -3.20 28.03 32.76
N PHE A 72 -3.77 29.05 32.28
CA PHE A 72 -3.35 30.18 31.43
C PHE A 72 -1.83 30.56 31.43
N ASP A 73 -0.95 29.64 31.84
CA ASP A 73 0.49 29.79 31.74
C ASP A 73 1.00 29.14 30.44
N ILE A 74 1.65 29.95 29.61
CA ILE A 74 2.27 29.51 28.34
C ILE A 74 3.32 28.44 28.61
N SER A 75 4.03 28.55 29.75
CA SER A 75 5.05 27.56 30.17
C SER A 75 4.44 26.17 30.38
N ASP A 76 3.32 26.08 31.08
CA ASP A 76 2.62 24.82 31.35
C ASP A 76 2.06 24.22 30.04
N THR A 77 1.54 25.07 29.15
CA THR A 77 1.08 24.64 27.82
C THR A 77 2.22 24.03 27.00
N LEU A 78 3.38 24.67 26.99
CA LEU A 78 4.57 24.15 26.29
C LEU A 78 5.00 22.81 26.88
N THR A 79 5.03 22.68 28.19
CA THR A 79 5.37 21.42 28.89
C THR A 79 4.42 20.29 28.49
N HIS A 80 3.11 20.53 28.42
CA HIS A 80 2.14 19.52 27.96
C HIS A 80 2.38 19.09 26.50
N ILE A 81 2.69 20.06 25.63
CA ILE A 81 3.02 19.78 24.22
C ILE A 81 4.30 18.94 24.11
N GLU A 82 5.35 19.29 24.86
CA GLU A 82 6.61 18.55 24.90
C GLU A 82 6.43 17.11 25.39
N GLN A 83 5.64 16.91 26.45
CA GLN A 83 5.30 15.58 26.95
C GLN A 83 4.54 14.76 25.90
N LYS A 84 3.63 15.38 25.14
CA LYS A 84 2.90 14.71 24.06
C LYS A 84 3.83 14.32 22.91
N ILE A 85 4.74 15.19 22.52
CA ILE A 85 5.77 14.90 21.51
C ILE A 85 6.59 13.67 21.94
N LEU A 86 7.07 13.65 23.18
CA LEU A 86 7.85 12.53 23.71
C LEU A 86 7.05 11.22 23.69
N LEU A 87 5.77 11.26 24.06
CA LEU A 87 4.89 10.09 24.02
C LEU A 87 4.72 9.56 22.60
N LEU A 88 4.46 10.45 21.63
CA LEU A 88 4.31 10.08 20.22
C LEU A 88 5.60 9.50 19.64
N GLN A 89 6.76 10.04 20.00
CA GLN A 89 8.05 9.49 19.60
C GLN A 89 8.26 8.06 20.14
N LYS A 90 7.93 7.81 21.42
CA LYS A 90 7.98 6.46 21.98
C LYS A 90 7.04 5.49 21.31
N GLN A 91 5.82 5.92 20.98
CA GLN A 91 4.87 5.09 20.25
C GLN A 91 5.37 4.77 18.83
N GLN A 92 5.96 5.74 18.14
CA GLN A 92 6.55 5.55 16.81
C GLN A 92 7.71 4.54 16.87
N GLU A 93 8.59 4.65 17.87
CA GLU A 93 9.70 3.70 18.06
C GLU A 93 9.19 2.28 18.33
N LEU A 94 8.17 2.13 19.19
CA LEU A 94 7.54 0.84 19.47
C LEU A 94 6.95 0.22 18.18
N CYS A 95 6.20 1.01 17.41
CA CYS A 95 5.63 0.53 16.14
C CYS A 95 6.73 0.12 15.14
N ALA A 96 7.83 0.89 15.07
CA ALA A 96 8.96 0.56 14.21
C ALA A 96 9.65 -0.75 14.63
N ASN A 97 9.79 -1.00 15.93
CA ASN A 97 10.35 -2.24 16.44
C ASN A 97 9.44 -3.43 16.20
N MET A 98 8.13 -3.27 16.40
CA MET A 98 7.14 -4.30 16.07
C MET A 98 7.19 -4.64 14.58
N LYS A 99 7.22 -3.62 13.70
CA LYS A 99 7.34 -3.84 12.26
C LYS A 99 8.55 -4.69 11.90
N LYS A 100 9.73 -4.36 12.43
CA LYS A 100 10.96 -5.15 12.21
C LYS A 100 10.84 -6.59 12.69
N GLU A 101 10.20 -6.82 13.84
CA GLU A 101 9.99 -8.17 14.36
C GLU A 101 9.06 -8.99 13.48
N TYR A 102 7.95 -8.39 12.98
CA TYR A 102 7.06 -9.06 12.04
C TYR A 102 7.74 -9.33 10.69
N GLU A 103 8.54 -8.38 10.17
CA GLU A 103 9.34 -8.59 8.96
C GLU A 103 10.32 -9.78 9.13
N ARG A 104 10.95 -9.90 10.31
CA ARG A 104 11.84 -11.04 10.63
C ARG A 104 11.07 -12.36 10.67
N ILE A 105 9.90 -12.40 11.32
CA ILE A 105 9.04 -13.58 11.37
C ILE A 105 8.61 -13.99 9.97
N MET A 106 8.17 -13.04 9.14
CA MET A 106 7.82 -13.31 7.74
C MET A 106 8.99 -13.94 6.97
N GLU A 107 10.19 -13.38 7.10
CA GLU A 107 11.36 -13.91 6.42
C GLU A 107 11.74 -15.32 6.91
N GLU A 108 11.62 -15.60 8.21
CA GLU A 108 11.88 -16.92 8.77
C GLU A 108 10.85 -17.97 8.34
N THR A 109 9.61 -17.55 8.07
CA THR A 109 8.51 -18.44 7.65
C THR A 109 8.48 -18.71 6.15
N LYS A 110 9.19 -17.92 5.33
CA LYS A 110 9.28 -18.17 3.88
C LYS A 110 9.78 -19.56 3.58
N LYS A 111 9.08 -20.24 2.69
CA LYS A 111 9.48 -21.59 2.21
C LYS A 111 10.55 -21.53 1.14
N ILE A 112 10.56 -20.45 0.37
CA ILE A 112 11.46 -20.21 -0.76
C ILE A 112 12.21 -18.90 -0.53
N MET A 113 13.52 -18.96 -0.68
CA MET A 113 14.40 -17.79 -0.60
C MET A 113 14.83 -17.38 -2.01
N VAL A 114 14.63 -16.12 -2.36
CA VAL A 114 15.10 -15.53 -3.61
C VAL A 114 16.15 -14.48 -3.30
N SER A 115 17.31 -14.57 -3.93
CA SER A 115 18.42 -13.63 -3.73
C SER A 115 19.11 -13.29 -5.05
N VAL A 116 19.70 -12.10 -5.11
CA VAL A 116 20.50 -11.64 -6.26
C VAL A 116 21.95 -11.61 -5.83
N ILE A 117 22.82 -12.31 -6.58
CA ILE A 117 24.26 -12.35 -6.36
C ILE A 117 24.94 -12.02 -7.69
N GLY A 118 25.45 -10.78 -7.84
CA GLY A 118 25.96 -10.29 -9.11
C GLY A 118 24.86 -10.24 -10.19
N ASP A 119 25.08 -10.96 -11.28
CA ASP A 119 24.15 -11.07 -12.40
C ASP A 119 23.38 -12.41 -12.38
N GLU A 120 23.20 -12.99 -11.20
CA GLU A 120 22.46 -14.24 -11.02
C GLU A 120 21.34 -14.08 -9.98
N ILE A 121 20.19 -14.67 -10.29
CA ILE A 121 19.12 -14.90 -9.33
C ILE A 121 19.25 -16.32 -8.82
N ASN A 122 19.31 -16.45 -7.49
CA ASN A 122 19.37 -17.72 -6.79
C ASN A 122 18.07 -17.94 -6.01
N ILE A 123 17.43 -19.08 -6.24
CA ILE A 123 16.18 -19.47 -5.60
C ILE A 123 16.44 -20.78 -4.86
N THR A 124 16.18 -20.82 -3.55
CA THR A 124 16.42 -21.99 -2.70
C THR A 124 15.15 -22.39 -1.98
N SER A 125 14.73 -23.64 -2.12
CA SER A 125 13.65 -24.24 -1.34
C SER A 125 14.18 -24.69 0.03
N LYS A 126 13.63 -24.14 1.11
CA LYS A 126 13.99 -24.53 2.48
C LYS A 126 13.52 -25.95 2.83
N GLU A 127 12.40 -26.38 2.25
CA GLU A 127 11.82 -27.71 2.53
C GLU A 127 12.58 -28.84 1.84
N LYS A 128 12.88 -28.68 0.54
CA LYS A 128 13.51 -29.70 -0.28
C LYS A 128 15.05 -29.59 -0.34
N GLY A 129 15.58 -28.40 0.00
CA GLY A 129 17.01 -28.08 -0.19
C GLY A 129 17.42 -27.89 -1.66
N ASP A 130 16.44 -27.87 -2.57
CA ASP A 130 16.69 -27.68 -3.99
C ASP A 130 17.07 -26.22 -4.29
N GLN A 131 17.92 -26.07 -5.28
CA GLN A 131 18.41 -24.77 -5.74
C GLN A 131 18.21 -24.61 -7.24
N ILE A 132 17.83 -23.39 -7.62
CA ILE A 132 17.79 -22.91 -9.00
C ILE A 132 18.67 -21.67 -9.07
N ALA A 133 19.53 -21.60 -10.08
CA ALA A 133 20.28 -20.39 -10.39
C ALA A 133 20.19 -20.12 -11.88
N PHE A 134 19.96 -18.88 -12.25
CA PHE A 134 19.98 -18.43 -13.63
C PHE A 134 20.52 -17.01 -13.74
N LYS A 135 21.14 -16.71 -14.88
CA LYS A 135 21.65 -15.38 -15.16
C LYS A 135 20.50 -14.39 -15.42
N VAL A 136 20.74 -13.13 -15.11
CA VAL A 136 19.80 -12.03 -15.32
C VAL A 136 20.55 -10.78 -15.79
N LYS A 137 19.96 -10.01 -16.69
CA LYS A 137 20.50 -8.69 -17.02
C LYS A 137 20.49 -7.79 -15.79
N HIS A 138 21.57 -7.08 -15.57
CA HIS A 138 21.81 -6.28 -14.35
C HIS A 138 20.72 -5.25 -14.06
N ASP A 139 20.19 -4.61 -15.09
CA ASP A 139 19.16 -3.57 -15.00
C ASP A 139 17.80 -4.07 -14.50
N ILE A 140 17.47 -5.36 -14.68
CA ILE A 140 16.20 -5.96 -14.26
C ILE A 140 16.33 -6.91 -13.07
N ALA A 141 17.55 -7.20 -12.58
CA ALA A 141 17.80 -8.26 -11.59
C ALA A 141 16.97 -8.10 -10.30
N ASN A 142 16.93 -6.93 -9.74
CA ASN A 142 16.22 -6.68 -8.48
C ASN A 142 14.69 -6.76 -8.63
N GLU A 143 14.15 -6.29 -9.75
CA GLU A 143 12.71 -6.35 -9.99
C GLU A 143 12.27 -7.78 -10.31
N CYS A 144 13.05 -8.52 -11.10
CA CYS A 144 12.83 -9.96 -11.32
C CYS A 144 12.82 -10.74 -10.00
N ALA A 145 13.80 -10.49 -9.12
CA ALA A 145 13.88 -11.18 -7.84
C ALA A 145 12.67 -10.87 -6.94
N LYS A 146 12.22 -9.64 -6.87
CA LYS A 146 11.03 -9.23 -6.10
C LYS A 146 9.76 -9.90 -6.63
N LEU A 147 9.59 -9.94 -7.95
CA LEU A 147 8.44 -10.56 -8.58
C LEU A 147 8.40 -12.07 -8.30
N LEU A 148 9.53 -12.77 -8.44
CA LEU A 148 9.67 -14.19 -8.11
C LEU A 148 9.48 -14.46 -6.62
N ASP A 149 10.07 -13.68 -5.73
CA ASP A 149 9.90 -13.82 -4.28
C ASP A 149 8.44 -13.74 -3.87
N ARG A 150 7.71 -12.75 -4.39
CA ARG A 150 6.28 -12.59 -4.17
C ARG A 150 5.50 -13.81 -4.69
N SER A 151 5.70 -14.18 -5.93
CA SER A 151 4.91 -15.24 -6.58
C SER A 151 5.19 -16.66 -6.04
N LEU A 152 6.36 -16.89 -5.48
CA LEU A 152 6.74 -18.20 -4.92
C LEU A 152 6.41 -18.34 -3.42
N ASN A 153 6.19 -17.23 -2.69
CA ASN A 153 5.95 -17.26 -1.25
C ASN A 153 4.52 -16.85 -0.85
N GLU A 154 3.80 -16.11 -1.70
CA GLU A 154 2.39 -15.74 -1.45
C GLU A 154 1.45 -16.89 -1.86
N GLU A 155 0.26 -16.95 -1.24
CA GLU A 155 -0.80 -17.84 -1.70
C GLU A 155 -1.28 -17.39 -3.08
N GLN A 156 -1.15 -18.29 -4.06
CA GLN A 156 -1.56 -18.04 -5.44
C GLN A 156 -2.76 -18.94 -5.78
N PHE A 157 -3.69 -18.44 -6.58
CA PHE A 157 -4.77 -19.24 -7.15
C PHE A 157 -4.20 -20.32 -8.12
N ILE A 158 -3.17 -19.94 -8.89
CA ILE A 158 -2.36 -20.85 -9.66
C ILE A 158 -0.91 -20.56 -9.31
N ALA A 159 -0.24 -21.50 -8.67
CA ALA A 159 1.15 -21.38 -8.24
C ALA A 159 2.11 -21.96 -9.27
N ILE A 160 3.28 -21.37 -9.41
CA ILE A 160 4.38 -21.92 -10.20
C ILE A 160 5.01 -23.07 -9.43
N ASP A 161 5.11 -24.24 -10.07
CA ASP A 161 5.87 -25.37 -9.50
C ASP A 161 7.37 -25.12 -9.59
N PHE A 162 8.08 -25.47 -8.50
CA PHE A 162 9.53 -25.28 -8.42
C PHE A 162 10.30 -26.10 -9.44
N ASP A 163 9.85 -27.32 -9.72
CA ASP A 163 10.52 -28.24 -10.66
C ASP A 163 10.32 -27.77 -12.12
N ASP A 164 9.13 -27.21 -12.44
CA ASP A 164 8.85 -26.59 -13.74
C ASP A 164 9.70 -25.33 -13.94
N LEU A 165 9.80 -24.49 -12.92
CA LEU A 165 10.66 -23.31 -12.95
C LEU A 165 12.12 -23.69 -13.20
N LYS A 166 12.63 -24.72 -12.52
CA LYS A 166 13.98 -25.26 -12.70
C LYS A 166 14.23 -25.75 -14.12
N LEU A 167 13.29 -26.52 -14.66
CA LEU A 167 13.39 -27.07 -16.01
C LEU A 167 13.44 -25.97 -17.06
N LEU A 168 12.57 -24.95 -16.95
CA LEU A 168 12.39 -23.94 -17.98
C LEU A 168 13.42 -22.80 -17.93
N THR A 169 14.04 -22.56 -16.78
CA THR A 169 15.07 -21.51 -16.63
C THR A 169 16.50 -22.02 -16.74
N SER A 170 16.72 -23.35 -16.74
CA SER A 170 18.04 -23.96 -16.79
C SER A 170 18.82 -23.58 -18.06
N GLY A 171 20.03 -23.01 -17.88
CA GLY A 171 20.90 -22.60 -18.98
C GLY A 171 20.40 -21.35 -19.75
N LYS A 172 19.47 -20.64 -19.24
CA LYS A 172 18.90 -19.42 -19.85
C LYS A 172 19.25 -18.17 -19.06
N ILE A 173 19.08 -17.02 -19.70
CA ILE A 173 19.24 -15.69 -19.10
C ILE A 173 17.89 -14.97 -19.10
N ALA A 174 17.50 -14.41 -17.98
CA ALA A 174 16.41 -13.44 -17.92
C ALA A 174 16.86 -12.15 -18.59
N ASN A 175 16.36 -11.91 -19.80
CA ASN A 175 16.85 -10.85 -20.68
C ASN A 175 15.97 -9.61 -20.71
N SER A 176 14.70 -9.73 -20.36
CA SER A 176 13.75 -8.63 -20.29
C SER A 176 12.59 -8.93 -19.34
N MET A 177 11.94 -7.90 -18.90
CA MET A 177 10.67 -7.96 -18.17
C MET A 177 9.77 -6.80 -18.57
N GLY A 178 8.49 -6.95 -18.31
CA GLY A 178 7.52 -5.91 -18.55
C GLY A 178 6.33 -6.01 -17.59
N SER A 179 5.48 -5.01 -17.65
CA SER A 179 4.24 -4.96 -16.88
C SER A 179 3.19 -4.15 -17.64
N HIS A 180 1.93 -4.54 -17.45
CA HIS A 180 0.77 -3.81 -17.95
C HIS A 180 -0.33 -3.81 -16.91
N TYR A 181 -1.00 -2.67 -16.72
CA TYR A 181 -2.12 -2.54 -15.80
C TYR A 181 -3.34 -1.95 -16.54
N SER A 182 -4.44 -2.69 -16.55
CA SER A 182 -5.74 -2.25 -17.06
C SER A 182 -6.73 -2.09 -15.89
N PRO A 183 -7.17 -0.87 -15.56
CA PRO A 183 -8.11 -0.63 -14.45
C PRO A 183 -9.52 -1.12 -14.76
N SER A 184 -9.86 -1.32 -16.02
CA SER A 184 -11.20 -1.73 -16.50
C SER A 184 -11.31 -3.22 -16.82
N PHE A 185 -10.19 -3.97 -16.76
CA PHE A 185 -10.12 -5.33 -17.27
C PHE A 185 -10.59 -5.41 -18.75
N ASP A 186 -10.13 -4.48 -19.56
CA ASP A 186 -10.46 -4.43 -20.98
C ASP A 186 -9.43 -5.21 -21.80
N ILE A 187 -9.88 -6.30 -22.42
CA ILE A 187 -9.01 -7.18 -23.21
C ILE A 187 -8.43 -6.45 -24.42
N SER A 188 -9.14 -5.48 -24.98
CA SER A 188 -8.64 -4.69 -26.12
C SER A 188 -7.40 -3.87 -25.77
N GLU A 189 -7.20 -3.51 -24.49
CA GLU A 189 -5.99 -2.84 -24.03
C GLU A 189 -4.78 -3.79 -24.01
N ILE A 190 -5.03 -5.11 -23.96
CA ILE A 190 -3.97 -6.15 -23.97
C ILE A 190 -3.43 -6.33 -25.39
N ASP A 191 -4.27 -6.24 -26.39
CA ASP A 191 -3.87 -6.35 -27.80
C ASP A 191 -2.93 -5.22 -28.23
N ASP A 192 -3.00 -4.08 -27.55
CA ASP A 192 -2.17 -2.89 -27.81
C ASP A 192 -0.83 -2.88 -27.02
N ILE A 193 -0.52 -3.96 -26.27
CA ILE A 193 0.74 -4.02 -25.51
C ILE A 193 1.92 -4.09 -26.48
N GLU A 194 2.74 -3.03 -26.52
CA GLU A 194 4.00 -3.05 -27.25
C GLU A 194 5.01 -3.98 -26.57
N ILE A 195 5.24 -5.12 -27.16
CA ILE A 195 6.25 -6.09 -26.72
C ILE A 195 7.57 -5.76 -27.41
N SER A 196 8.65 -5.61 -26.64
CA SER A 196 9.96 -5.36 -27.21
C SER A 196 10.42 -6.55 -28.06
N ARG A 197 11.21 -6.30 -29.13
CA ARG A 197 11.77 -7.35 -30.01
C ARG A 197 12.58 -8.42 -29.26
N ASP A 198 13.15 -8.06 -28.10
CA ASP A 198 13.83 -9.03 -27.23
C ASP A 198 12.84 -10.04 -26.62
N ASN A 199 11.58 -9.66 -26.45
CA ASN A 199 10.52 -10.52 -25.91
C ASN A 199 9.95 -11.45 -26.99
N GLU A 200 9.79 -10.97 -28.24
CA GLU A 200 9.27 -11.76 -29.37
C GLU A 200 10.09 -13.04 -29.66
N ASN A 201 11.39 -13.01 -29.38
CA ASN A 201 12.33 -14.12 -29.61
C ASN A 201 12.66 -14.93 -28.33
N SER A 202 11.89 -14.74 -27.28
CA SER A 202 12.13 -15.46 -26.03
C SER A 202 11.66 -16.90 -26.11
N SER A 203 12.51 -17.84 -25.67
CA SER A 203 12.18 -19.27 -25.68
C SER A 203 11.35 -19.71 -24.48
N THR A 204 11.29 -18.88 -23.45
CA THR A 204 10.55 -19.12 -22.21
C THR A 204 10.08 -17.81 -21.62
N MET A 205 8.91 -17.82 -21.04
CA MET A 205 8.34 -16.69 -20.32
C MET A 205 7.74 -17.16 -19.00
N ILE A 206 7.86 -16.36 -17.97
CA ILE A 206 7.07 -16.47 -16.76
C ILE A 206 6.09 -15.31 -16.76
N LEU A 207 4.80 -15.61 -16.72
CA LEU A 207 3.71 -14.64 -16.69
C LEU A 207 3.05 -14.65 -15.31
N PHE A 208 2.99 -13.49 -14.72
CA PHE A 208 2.31 -13.24 -13.44
C PHE A 208 1.03 -12.44 -13.71
N PHE A 209 -0.07 -13.00 -13.30
CA PHE A 209 -1.39 -12.48 -13.52
C PHE A 209 -2.04 -12.13 -12.18
N GLU A 210 -2.50 -10.90 -12.02
CA GLU A 210 -3.25 -10.46 -10.84
C GLU A 210 -4.55 -9.82 -11.29
N ALA A 211 -5.66 -10.29 -10.76
CA ALA A 211 -6.99 -9.78 -11.10
C ALA A 211 -7.88 -9.65 -9.87
N SER A 212 -8.95 -8.87 -10.02
CA SER A 212 -10.02 -8.81 -9.02
C SER A 212 -10.63 -10.19 -8.79
N PRO A 213 -11.02 -10.55 -7.55
CA PRO A 213 -11.75 -11.79 -7.24
C PRO A 213 -13.05 -11.96 -8.02
N ASP A 214 -13.63 -10.85 -8.50
CA ASP A 214 -14.88 -10.84 -9.29
C ASP A 214 -14.65 -11.13 -10.79
N ALA A 215 -13.38 -11.27 -11.22
CA ALA A 215 -13.07 -11.57 -12.61
C ALA A 215 -13.53 -12.99 -12.98
N SER A 216 -14.29 -13.11 -14.08
CA SER A 216 -14.74 -14.44 -14.52
C SER A 216 -13.57 -15.25 -15.09
N PRO A 217 -13.54 -16.59 -14.87
CA PRO A 217 -12.49 -17.44 -15.42
C PRO A 217 -12.35 -17.34 -16.94
N GLU A 218 -13.47 -17.16 -17.65
CA GLU A 218 -13.48 -16.99 -19.11
C GLU A 218 -12.70 -15.75 -19.53
N LYS A 219 -12.94 -14.60 -18.87
CA LYS A 219 -12.21 -13.35 -19.14
C LYS A 219 -10.71 -13.46 -18.85
N ILE A 220 -10.37 -14.21 -17.81
CA ILE A 220 -8.97 -14.47 -17.45
C ILE A 220 -8.28 -15.26 -18.56
N CYS A 221 -8.91 -16.33 -19.03
CA CYS A 221 -8.39 -17.12 -20.15
C CYS A 221 -8.28 -16.29 -21.44
N GLU A 222 -9.31 -15.53 -21.79
CA GLU A 222 -9.28 -14.64 -22.95
C GLU A 222 -8.13 -13.63 -22.87
N ALA A 223 -7.88 -13.04 -21.70
CA ALA A 223 -6.80 -12.07 -21.48
C ALA A 223 -5.41 -12.72 -21.64
N ILE A 224 -5.23 -13.93 -21.10
CA ILE A 224 -3.99 -14.69 -21.26
C ILE A 224 -3.77 -15.07 -22.72
N ASP A 225 -4.80 -15.59 -23.40
CA ASP A 225 -4.73 -16.00 -24.79
C ASP A 225 -4.38 -14.81 -25.70
N SER A 226 -5.04 -13.67 -25.50
CA SER A 226 -4.76 -12.43 -26.24
C SER A 226 -3.31 -11.97 -26.04
N PHE A 227 -2.83 -11.94 -24.80
CA PHE A 227 -1.45 -11.60 -24.51
C PHE A 227 -0.46 -12.58 -25.17
N MET A 228 -0.78 -13.88 -25.15
CA MET A 228 0.06 -14.93 -25.72
C MET A 228 0.19 -14.86 -27.23
N MET A 229 -0.82 -14.31 -27.94
CA MET A 229 -0.76 -14.12 -29.39
C MET A 229 0.38 -13.19 -29.84
N SER A 230 0.89 -12.36 -28.92
CA SER A 230 2.02 -11.46 -29.19
C SER A 230 3.38 -12.17 -29.13
N PHE A 231 3.43 -13.45 -28.80
CA PHE A 231 4.66 -14.26 -28.70
C PHE A 231 4.69 -15.38 -29.75
N SER A 232 5.87 -15.97 -29.94
CA SER A 232 6.01 -17.15 -30.82
C SER A 232 5.27 -18.36 -30.25
N GLU A 233 4.64 -19.14 -31.12
CA GLU A 233 4.00 -20.42 -30.74
C GLU A 233 4.96 -21.41 -30.09
N GLU A 234 6.28 -21.25 -30.26
CA GLU A 234 7.32 -22.07 -29.65
C GLU A 234 7.73 -21.59 -28.25
N THR A 235 7.15 -20.48 -27.76
CA THR A 235 7.49 -19.94 -26.44
C THR A 235 6.85 -20.78 -25.33
N ASN A 236 7.69 -21.37 -24.47
CA ASN A 236 7.20 -22.06 -23.28
C ASN A 236 6.80 -21.05 -22.22
N VAL A 237 5.59 -21.19 -21.66
CA VAL A 237 5.06 -20.27 -20.67
C VAL A 237 4.77 -20.98 -19.37
N LEU A 238 5.34 -20.46 -18.28
CA LEU A 238 4.85 -20.70 -16.92
C LEU A 238 3.98 -19.51 -16.51
N PHE A 239 2.87 -19.78 -15.89
CA PHE A 239 2.06 -18.67 -15.35
C PHE A 239 1.67 -18.89 -13.91
N SER A 240 1.55 -17.78 -13.19
CA SER A 240 1.02 -17.68 -11.84
C SER A 240 -0.16 -16.71 -11.85
N ALA A 241 -1.22 -17.05 -11.15
CA ALA A 241 -2.40 -16.20 -11.05
C ALA A 241 -2.79 -15.96 -9.59
N ASN A 242 -2.95 -14.68 -9.25
CA ASN A 242 -3.49 -14.23 -7.97
C ASN A 242 -4.80 -13.46 -8.18
N LEU A 243 -5.84 -13.87 -7.48
CA LEU A 243 -7.18 -13.26 -7.56
C LEU A 243 -7.54 -12.47 -6.29
N GLU A 244 -6.59 -12.19 -5.42
CA GLU A 244 -6.82 -11.47 -4.15
C GLU A 244 -6.59 -9.96 -4.23
N GLN A 245 -6.47 -9.39 -5.42
CA GLN A 245 -6.26 -7.96 -5.56
C GLN A 245 -7.41 -7.15 -4.98
N THR A 246 -7.06 -6.20 -4.11
CA THR A 246 -8.01 -5.24 -3.52
C THR A 246 -8.45 -4.15 -4.50
N GLU A 247 -7.71 -3.95 -5.59
CA GLU A 247 -8.00 -2.99 -6.65
C GLU A 247 -8.72 -3.67 -7.81
N LYS A 248 -9.74 -2.98 -8.35
CA LYS A 248 -10.43 -3.45 -9.55
C LYS A 248 -9.49 -3.28 -10.74
N GLY A 249 -9.30 -4.35 -11.51
CA GLY A 249 -8.47 -4.29 -12.71
C GLY A 249 -7.71 -5.58 -12.96
N LEU A 250 -6.86 -5.50 -13.96
CA LEU A 250 -5.93 -6.55 -14.39
C LEU A 250 -4.51 -6.01 -14.31
N ASN A 251 -3.61 -6.75 -13.68
CA ASN A 251 -2.18 -6.49 -13.68
C ASN A 251 -1.45 -7.69 -14.28
N LEU A 252 -0.74 -7.46 -15.36
CA LEU A 252 0.13 -8.44 -16.01
C LEU A 252 1.58 -8.05 -15.77
N GLN A 253 2.40 -9.00 -15.37
CA GLN A 253 3.85 -8.83 -15.28
C GLN A 253 4.51 -10.06 -15.87
N TRP A 254 5.62 -9.89 -16.58
CA TRP A 254 6.30 -11.00 -17.23
C TRP A 254 7.80 -10.88 -17.17
N ILE A 255 8.47 -12.04 -17.18
CA ILE A 255 9.91 -12.17 -17.31
C ILE A 255 10.18 -13.07 -18.51
N CYS A 256 10.97 -12.59 -19.47
CA CYS A 256 11.36 -13.35 -20.65
C CYS A 256 12.77 -13.89 -20.52
N PHE A 257 12.94 -15.13 -20.96
CA PHE A 257 14.20 -15.84 -20.94
C PHE A 257 14.63 -16.22 -22.37
N GLY A 258 15.90 -16.00 -22.68
CA GLY A 258 16.52 -16.38 -23.92
C GLY A 258 17.83 -17.14 -23.69
N VAL A 259 18.44 -17.60 -24.77
CA VAL A 259 19.78 -18.22 -24.74
C VAL A 259 20.80 -17.10 -24.76
N GLU A 260 21.86 -17.23 -23.94
CA GLU A 260 23.02 -16.31 -23.98
C GLU A 260 23.65 -16.38 -25.38
N ARG A 261 23.70 -15.24 -26.10
CA ARG A 261 24.36 -15.14 -27.42
C ARG A 261 25.81 -14.75 -27.27
#